data_a1dcc3f92a661c4fab3613f364e8f00e
#
_entry.id   a1dcc3f92a661c4fab3613f364e8f00e
#
_cell.length_a   1.000
_cell.length_b   1.000
_cell.length_c   1.000
_cell.angle_alpha   90.00
_cell.angle_beta   90.00
_cell.angle_gamma   90.00
#
_symmetry.space_group_name_H-M   'P 1'
#
loop_
_entity.id
_entity.type
_entity.pdbx_description
1 polymer ?
#
loop_
_entity_poly.entity_id
_entity_poly.type
_entity_poly.pdbx_seq_one_letter_code
_entity_poly.pdbx_strand_id
1 'polypeptide(L)'
;VNETLEVIRNRRSIRRFRPEQITEHELEAIVESALLAPSAMNAQPWHFTVIQDKRMLDRMARLMRENMLKSGNEFMVRRASDPSFIPFYNAPTLILISADVKDRFGQFDCAAAAQNIALAAESLGVGSCIMAMPAILFESEEGVELARSLGVPDGYAHVCTVALGYKDGPNPQVPPRKRDVVNYVR
;
A
#
# COMPACT_ATOMS: atom_id res chain seq x y z
N VAL A 1 4.55 7.07 -28.22
CA VAL A 1 4.94 7.20 -26.81
C VAL A 1 5.14 5.80 -26.27
N ASN A 2 6.14 5.60 -25.41
CA ASN A 2 6.43 4.28 -24.82
C ASN A 2 5.38 3.98 -23.72
N GLU A 3 4.73 2.82 -23.77
CA GLU A 3 3.66 2.42 -22.87
C GLU A 3 4.07 2.48 -21.39
N THR A 4 5.28 2.04 -21.07
CA THR A 4 5.82 2.12 -19.70
C THR A 4 5.83 3.55 -19.18
N LEU A 5 6.28 4.51 -20.02
CA LEU A 5 6.29 5.92 -19.63
C LEU A 5 4.88 6.51 -19.50
N GLU A 6 3.92 6.03 -20.26
CA GLU A 6 2.51 6.41 -20.12
C GLU A 6 1.93 5.93 -18.80
N VAL A 7 2.14 4.67 -18.44
CA VAL A 7 1.72 4.12 -17.15
C VAL A 7 2.33 4.92 -16.00
N ILE A 8 3.64 5.21 -16.03
CA ILE A 8 4.30 6.03 -15.01
C ILE A 8 3.68 7.44 -14.91
N ARG A 9 3.36 8.06 -16.05
CA ARG A 9 2.74 9.39 -16.09
C ARG A 9 1.31 9.39 -15.58
N ASN A 10 0.56 8.33 -15.85
CA ASN A 10 -0.88 8.25 -15.57
C ASN A 10 -1.20 7.71 -14.18
N ARG A 11 -0.32 6.88 -13.59
CA ARG A 11 -0.52 6.32 -12.25
C ARG A 11 -0.77 7.42 -11.21
N ARG A 12 -1.84 7.24 -10.45
CA ARG A 12 -2.25 8.16 -9.35
C ARG A 12 -2.53 7.38 -8.08
N SER A 13 -2.45 8.07 -6.95
CA SER A 13 -2.96 7.56 -5.67
C SER A 13 -4.49 7.68 -5.66
N ILE A 14 -5.16 6.59 -5.95
CA ILE A 14 -6.62 6.48 -5.97
C ILE A 14 -7.12 6.30 -4.54
N ARG A 15 -8.16 7.06 -4.18
CA ARG A 15 -8.74 7.09 -2.83
C ARG A 15 -10.27 6.94 -2.84
N ARG A 16 -10.82 6.48 -3.95
CA ARG A 16 -12.21 6.11 -4.14
C ARG A 16 -12.23 4.88 -5.03
N PHE A 17 -12.82 3.83 -4.50
CA PHE A 17 -12.86 2.54 -5.17
C PHE A 17 -14.31 2.08 -5.29
N ARG A 18 -14.60 1.37 -6.37
CA ARG A 18 -15.84 0.63 -6.52
C ARG A 18 -15.84 -0.57 -5.58
N PRO A 19 -17.01 -1.10 -5.17
CA PRO A 19 -17.08 -2.25 -4.27
C PRO A 19 -16.70 -3.59 -4.95
N GLU A 20 -16.67 -3.61 -6.29
CA GLU A 20 -16.35 -4.82 -7.04
C GLU A 20 -14.89 -5.23 -6.83
N GLN A 21 -14.70 -6.52 -6.62
CA GLN A 21 -13.38 -7.11 -6.49
C GLN A 21 -12.66 -7.15 -7.85
N ILE A 22 -11.35 -6.92 -7.84
CA ILE A 22 -10.52 -7.15 -9.03
C ILE A 22 -10.51 -8.64 -9.37
N THR A 23 -10.33 -8.97 -10.64
CA THR A 23 -10.29 -10.35 -11.09
C THR A 23 -9.03 -11.07 -10.57
N GLU A 24 -9.11 -12.40 -10.46
CA GLU A 24 -7.95 -13.21 -10.05
C GLU A 24 -6.76 -13.02 -10.98
N HIS A 25 -7.00 -12.96 -12.28
CA HIS A 25 -5.95 -12.71 -13.28
C HIS A 25 -5.25 -11.35 -13.08
N GLU A 26 -5.99 -10.29 -12.77
CA GLU A 26 -5.40 -8.98 -12.46
C GLU A 26 -4.59 -9.03 -11.16
N LEU A 27 -5.13 -9.70 -10.14
CA LEU A 27 -4.43 -9.87 -8.85
C LEU A 27 -3.12 -10.66 -9.03
N GLU A 28 -3.16 -11.78 -9.72
CA GLU A 28 -1.97 -12.61 -10.00
C GLU A 28 -0.89 -11.80 -10.73
N ALA A 29 -1.25 -11.08 -11.79
CA ALA A 29 -0.31 -10.23 -12.54
C ALA A 29 0.30 -9.13 -11.68
N ILE A 30 -0.49 -8.52 -10.79
CA ILE A 30 -0.03 -7.48 -9.85
C ILE A 30 0.94 -8.08 -8.82
N VAL A 31 0.62 -9.24 -8.25
CA VAL A 31 1.48 -9.92 -7.26
C VAL A 31 2.78 -10.39 -7.90
N GLU A 32 2.71 -10.96 -9.10
CA GLU A 32 3.92 -11.35 -9.85
C GLU A 32 4.83 -10.15 -10.11
N SER A 33 4.26 -9.01 -10.47
CA SER A 33 5.02 -7.77 -10.66
C SER A 33 5.75 -7.32 -9.39
N ALA A 34 5.17 -7.56 -8.21
CA ALA A 34 5.82 -7.29 -6.93
C ALA A 34 7.03 -8.20 -6.71
N LEU A 35 6.88 -9.49 -7.00
CA LEU A 35 7.96 -10.49 -6.87
C LEU A 35 9.14 -10.22 -7.82
N LEU A 36 8.89 -9.56 -8.95
CA LEU A 36 9.91 -9.18 -9.95
C LEU A 36 10.62 -7.87 -9.60
N ALA A 37 10.34 -7.25 -8.46
CA ALA A 37 11.07 -6.07 -8.03
C ALA A 37 12.55 -6.40 -7.76
N PRO A 38 13.48 -5.46 -8.01
CA PRO A 38 14.86 -5.66 -7.60
C PRO A 38 15.00 -5.61 -6.08
N SER A 39 15.93 -6.39 -5.56
CA SER A 39 16.33 -6.32 -4.15
C SER A 39 17.85 -6.38 -4.01
N ALA A 40 18.38 -5.76 -2.97
CA ALA A 40 19.81 -5.76 -2.70
C ALA A 40 20.32 -7.21 -2.58
N MET A 41 21.34 -7.54 -3.36
CA MET A 41 21.92 -8.91 -3.43
C MET A 41 20.89 -10.02 -3.69
N ASN A 42 19.74 -9.68 -4.27
CA ASN A 42 18.60 -10.58 -4.48
C ASN A 42 18.11 -11.22 -3.15
N ALA A 43 18.18 -10.48 -2.05
CA ALA A 43 17.81 -10.98 -0.72
C ALA A 43 16.29 -11.21 -0.58
N GLN A 44 15.47 -10.49 -1.37
CA GLN A 44 14.00 -10.62 -1.38
C GLN A 44 13.40 -10.58 0.04
N PRO A 45 13.69 -9.54 0.83
CA PRO A 45 13.39 -9.50 2.27
C PRO A 45 11.92 -9.24 2.58
N TRP A 46 11.08 -9.17 1.57
CA TRP A 46 9.66 -8.85 1.65
C TRP A 46 8.79 -10.07 1.97
N HIS A 47 7.66 -9.78 2.57
CA HIS A 47 6.53 -10.69 2.67
C HIS A 47 5.26 -9.95 2.24
N PHE A 48 4.47 -10.55 1.36
CA PHE A 48 3.22 -9.98 0.87
C PHE A 48 2.03 -10.73 1.44
N THR A 49 1.11 -10.02 2.08
CA THR A 49 -0.18 -10.59 2.48
C THR A 49 -1.29 -9.93 1.69
N VAL A 50 -2.00 -10.69 0.87
CA VAL A 50 -3.17 -10.24 0.12
C VAL A 50 -4.41 -10.41 1.00
N ILE A 51 -5.19 -9.35 1.16
CA ILE A 51 -6.36 -9.32 2.03
C ILE A 51 -7.56 -8.87 1.21
N GLN A 52 -8.54 -9.77 1.02
CA GLN A 52 -9.78 -9.55 0.29
C GLN A 52 -11.02 -9.92 1.13
N ASP A 53 -10.82 -10.55 2.29
CA ASP A 53 -11.92 -10.85 3.22
C ASP A 53 -12.48 -9.55 3.82
N LYS A 54 -13.73 -9.26 3.51
CA LYS A 54 -14.40 -8.03 3.95
C LYS A 54 -14.43 -7.88 5.47
N ARG A 55 -14.63 -8.97 6.22
CA ARG A 55 -14.66 -8.92 7.69
C ARG A 55 -13.30 -8.55 8.25
N MET A 56 -12.24 -9.07 7.63
CA MET A 56 -10.87 -8.72 7.99
C MET A 56 -10.57 -7.25 7.68
N LEU A 57 -10.93 -6.78 6.49
CA LEU A 57 -10.78 -5.36 6.11
C LEU A 57 -11.52 -4.44 7.07
N ASP A 58 -12.76 -4.77 7.45
CA ASP A 58 -13.55 -3.99 8.40
C ASP A 58 -12.94 -4.01 9.83
N ARG A 59 -12.39 -5.16 10.27
CA ARG A 59 -11.67 -5.27 11.54
C ARG A 59 -10.44 -4.39 11.55
N MET A 60 -9.63 -4.45 10.49
CA MET A 60 -8.43 -3.61 10.33
C MET A 60 -8.78 -2.12 10.33
N ALA A 61 -9.87 -1.73 9.64
CA ALA A 61 -10.31 -0.34 9.60
C ALA A 61 -10.73 0.18 10.97
N ARG A 62 -11.43 -0.62 11.76
CA ARG A 62 -11.79 -0.25 13.15
C ARG A 62 -10.55 -0.12 14.03
N LEU A 63 -9.69 -1.13 14.05
CA LEU A 63 -8.48 -1.12 14.85
C LEU A 63 -7.56 0.06 14.50
N MET A 64 -7.42 0.36 13.21
CA MET A 64 -6.65 1.51 12.76
C MET A 64 -7.21 2.82 13.33
N ARG A 65 -8.53 3.03 13.25
CA ARG A 65 -9.18 4.23 13.80
C ARG A 65 -8.99 4.30 15.31
N GLU A 66 -9.16 3.20 16.03
CA GLU A 66 -8.99 3.14 17.49
C GLU A 66 -7.55 3.46 17.91
N ASN A 67 -6.56 2.87 17.24
CA ASN A 67 -5.14 3.14 17.52
C ASN A 67 -4.78 4.60 17.20
N MET A 68 -5.30 5.16 16.12
CA MET A 68 -5.12 6.59 15.80
C MET A 68 -5.67 7.49 16.88
N LEU A 69 -6.86 7.20 17.42
CA LEU A 69 -7.48 7.98 18.51
C LEU A 69 -6.68 7.90 19.81
N LYS A 70 -5.99 6.78 20.05
CA LYS A 70 -5.18 6.54 21.25
C LYS A 70 -3.71 6.97 21.08
N SER A 71 -3.27 7.36 19.90
CA SER A 71 -1.86 7.58 19.55
C SER A 71 -1.18 8.75 20.27
N GLY A 72 -1.95 9.67 20.87
CA GLY A 72 -1.42 10.93 21.42
C GLY A 72 -0.94 11.92 20.34
N ASN A 73 -0.94 11.56 19.06
CA ASN A 73 -0.56 12.42 17.95
C ASN A 73 -1.78 13.23 17.48
N GLU A 74 -1.73 14.55 17.64
CA GLU A 74 -2.84 15.45 17.32
C GLU A 74 -3.35 15.31 15.88
N PHE A 75 -2.46 15.12 14.91
CA PHE A 75 -2.84 14.92 13.51
C PHE A 75 -3.63 13.61 13.34
N MET A 76 -3.17 12.52 13.95
CA MET A 76 -3.84 11.22 13.89
C MET A 76 -5.21 11.26 14.57
N VAL A 77 -5.27 11.83 15.77
CA VAL A 77 -6.52 11.98 16.55
C VAL A 77 -7.52 12.82 15.76
N ARG A 78 -7.12 13.99 15.25
CA ARG A 78 -8.00 14.85 14.45
C ARG A 78 -8.52 14.12 13.21
N ARG A 79 -7.64 13.40 12.51
CA ARG A 79 -8.01 12.65 11.31
C ARG A 79 -8.98 11.51 11.62
N ALA A 80 -8.74 10.73 12.67
CA ALA A 80 -9.61 9.63 13.07
C ALA A 80 -10.97 10.10 13.63
N SER A 81 -11.01 11.32 14.19
CA SER A 81 -12.25 11.95 14.69
C SER A 81 -13.14 12.50 13.57
N ASP A 82 -12.58 12.68 12.36
CA ASP A 82 -13.36 13.14 11.21
C ASP A 82 -14.31 12.01 10.75
N PRO A 83 -15.65 12.25 10.73
CA PRO A 83 -16.60 11.26 10.23
C PRO A 83 -16.38 10.85 8.77
N SER A 84 -15.78 11.72 7.97
CA SER A 84 -15.46 11.44 6.56
C SER A 84 -14.19 10.60 6.37
N PHE A 85 -13.43 10.36 7.44
CA PHE A 85 -12.24 9.52 7.35
C PHE A 85 -12.62 8.06 7.15
N ILE A 86 -12.22 7.52 6.01
CA ILE A 86 -12.43 6.13 5.64
C ILE A 86 -11.05 5.44 5.58
N PRO A 87 -10.71 4.59 6.57
CA PRO A 87 -9.50 3.79 6.51
C PRO A 87 -9.47 2.96 5.23
N PHE A 88 -8.30 2.89 4.59
CA PHE A 88 -8.09 2.16 3.34
C PHE A 88 -9.00 2.56 2.17
N TYR A 89 -9.79 3.67 2.31
CA TYR A 89 -10.66 4.20 1.26
C TYR A 89 -11.73 3.20 0.76
N ASN A 90 -12.13 2.24 1.61
CA ASN A 90 -13.02 1.12 1.25
C ASN A 90 -12.50 0.29 0.07
N ALA A 91 -11.19 0.22 -0.12
CA ALA A 91 -10.62 -0.64 -1.15
C ALA A 91 -10.99 -2.11 -0.91
N PRO A 92 -11.43 -2.85 -1.93
CA PRO A 92 -11.82 -4.26 -1.78
C PRO A 92 -10.63 -5.20 -1.63
N THR A 93 -9.42 -4.75 -1.99
CA THR A 93 -8.18 -5.52 -1.85
C THR A 93 -7.10 -4.67 -1.21
N LEU A 94 -6.38 -5.24 -0.24
CA LEU A 94 -5.14 -4.69 0.30
C LEU A 94 -4.00 -5.68 0.07
N ILE A 95 -2.83 -5.16 -0.29
CA ILE A 95 -1.57 -5.91 -0.20
C ILE A 95 -0.75 -5.28 0.92
N LEU A 96 -0.61 -6.01 2.02
CA LEU A 96 0.27 -5.66 3.12
C LEU A 96 1.69 -6.09 2.77
N ILE A 97 2.65 -5.19 2.86
CA ILE A 97 4.06 -5.44 2.58
C ILE A 97 4.84 -5.28 3.87
N SER A 98 5.47 -6.36 4.27
CA SER A 98 6.33 -6.45 5.46
C SER A 98 7.75 -6.83 5.05
N ALA A 99 8.74 -6.43 5.83
CA ALA A 99 10.13 -6.79 5.62
C ALA A 99 10.75 -7.38 6.87
N ASP A 100 11.74 -8.27 6.69
CA ASP A 100 12.61 -8.73 7.77
C ASP A 100 13.28 -7.52 8.42
N VAL A 101 13.09 -7.35 9.73
CA VAL A 101 13.65 -6.22 10.50
C VAL A 101 15.18 -6.23 10.54
N LYS A 102 15.82 -7.36 10.24
CA LYS A 102 17.26 -7.51 10.21
C LYS A 102 17.85 -7.08 8.85
N ASP A 103 17.03 -7.01 7.80
CA ASP A 103 17.50 -6.61 6.48
C ASP A 103 17.63 -5.08 6.40
N ARG A 104 18.88 -4.62 6.16
CA ARG A 104 19.21 -3.20 6.08
C ARG A 104 18.50 -2.48 4.94
N PHE A 105 18.21 -3.19 3.85
CA PHE A 105 17.66 -2.63 2.62
C PHE A 105 16.17 -2.94 2.45
N GLY A 106 15.55 -3.67 3.39
CA GLY A 106 14.18 -4.15 3.30
C GLY A 106 13.16 -3.05 2.97
N GLN A 107 13.32 -1.85 3.51
CA GLN A 107 12.43 -0.72 3.20
C GLN A 107 12.57 -0.24 1.74
N PHE A 108 13.80 -0.20 1.19
CA PHE A 108 14.03 0.18 -0.20
C PHE A 108 13.46 -0.87 -1.15
N ASP A 109 13.72 -2.14 -0.87
CA ASP A 109 13.30 -3.27 -1.68
C ASP A 109 11.75 -3.38 -1.68
N CYS A 110 11.13 -3.25 -0.51
CA CYS A 110 9.66 -3.20 -0.39
C CYS A 110 9.04 -1.98 -1.10
N ALA A 111 9.71 -0.82 -1.08
CA ALA A 111 9.24 0.35 -1.80
C ALA A 111 9.30 0.14 -3.33
N ALA A 112 10.34 -0.53 -3.83
CA ALA A 112 10.44 -0.93 -5.24
C ALA A 112 9.29 -1.89 -5.61
N ALA A 113 9.02 -2.90 -4.78
CA ALA A 113 7.90 -3.82 -4.98
C ALA A 113 6.54 -3.10 -4.94
N ALA A 114 6.32 -2.18 -4.00
CA ALA A 114 5.10 -1.38 -3.93
C ALA A 114 4.90 -0.51 -5.21
N GLN A 115 5.98 0.03 -5.76
CA GLN A 115 5.91 0.78 -7.02
C GLN A 115 5.58 -0.14 -8.19
N ASN A 116 6.14 -1.35 -8.27
CA ASN A 116 5.79 -2.33 -9.29
C ASN A 116 4.29 -2.71 -9.21
N ILE A 117 3.76 -2.99 -8.01
CA ILE A 117 2.33 -3.20 -7.78
C ILE A 117 1.51 -2.04 -8.36
N ALA A 118 1.89 -0.80 -8.04
CA ALA A 118 1.14 0.37 -8.46
C ALA A 118 1.18 0.62 -9.98
N LEU A 119 2.29 0.30 -10.64
CA LEU A 119 2.43 0.40 -12.10
C LEU A 119 1.66 -0.73 -12.80
N ALA A 120 1.77 -1.96 -12.32
CA ALA A 120 1.02 -3.08 -12.86
C ALA A 120 -0.50 -2.85 -12.73
N ALA A 121 -0.96 -2.38 -11.58
CA ALA A 121 -2.35 -2.01 -11.39
C ALA A 121 -2.81 -0.94 -12.41
N GLU A 122 -2.06 0.14 -12.59
CA GLU A 122 -2.40 1.19 -13.58
C GLU A 122 -2.45 0.65 -15.00
N SER A 123 -1.52 -0.23 -15.39
CA SER A 123 -1.49 -0.85 -16.73
C SER A 123 -2.72 -1.72 -17.01
N LEU A 124 -3.31 -2.31 -15.95
CA LEU A 124 -4.53 -3.12 -16.02
C LEU A 124 -5.82 -2.31 -15.80
N GLY A 125 -5.73 -0.98 -15.64
CA GLY A 125 -6.90 -0.14 -15.35
C GLY A 125 -7.36 -0.20 -13.88
N VAL A 126 -6.61 -0.89 -13.02
CA VAL A 126 -6.87 -0.98 -11.58
C VAL A 126 -6.29 0.23 -10.86
N GLY A 127 -7.05 0.82 -9.95
CA GLY A 127 -6.60 1.91 -9.09
C GLY A 127 -5.72 1.40 -7.95
N SER A 128 -4.72 2.20 -7.55
CA SER A 128 -3.86 1.86 -6.42
C SER A 128 -3.58 3.06 -5.51
N CYS A 129 -3.31 2.79 -4.22
CA CYS A 129 -2.80 3.79 -3.29
C CYS A 129 -1.79 3.15 -2.32
N ILE A 130 -0.53 3.60 -2.38
CA ILE A 130 0.51 3.18 -1.44
C ILE A 130 0.35 4.00 -0.15
N MET A 131 0.32 3.33 1.00
CA MET A 131 0.06 3.93 2.31
C MET A 131 1.08 3.43 3.34
N ALA A 132 1.67 4.36 4.10
CA ALA A 132 2.50 4.05 5.27
C ALA A 132 1.70 4.09 6.59
N MET A 133 0.60 4.86 6.62
CA MET A 133 -0.24 5.05 7.82
C MET A 133 -0.73 3.74 8.48
N PRO A 134 -0.99 2.63 7.75
CA PRO A 134 -1.36 1.36 8.36
C PRO A 134 -0.34 0.77 9.35
N ALA A 135 0.89 1.30 9.43
CA ALA A 135 1.85 0.92 10.47
C ALA A 135 1.26 1.00 11.88
N ILE A 136 0.39 1.99 12.13
CA ILE A 136 -0.25 2.18 13.43
C ILE A 136 -1.12 0.98 13.86
N LEU A 137 -1.54 0.13 12.95
CA LEU A 137 -2.26 -1.11 13.27
C LEU A 137 -1.43 -2.04 14.15
N PHE A 138 -0.13 -2.07 13.93
CA PHE A 138 0.79 -3.07 14.48
C PHE A 138 1.53 -2.58 15.74
N GLU A 139 1.20 -1.38 16.23
CA GLU A 139 1.79 -0.77 17.42
C GLU A 139 1.12 -1.23 18.73
N SER A 140 -0.04 -1.91 18.66
CA SER A 140 -0.78 -2.43 19.82
C SER A 140 -0.63 -3.94 19.95
N GLU A 141 -0.90 -4.49 21.14
CA GLU A 141 -0.92 -5.94 21.37
C GLU A 141 -1.90 -6.65 20.41
N GLU A 142 -3.11 -6.09 20.24
CA GLU A 142 -4.07 -6.62 19.27
C GLU A 142 -3.53 -6.56 17.84
N GLY A 143 -2.75 -5.54 17.51
CA GLY A 143 -2.09 -5.41 16.20
C GLY A 143 -1.02 -6.47 15.97
N VAL A 144 -0.29 -6.88 16.99
CA VAL A 144 0.69 -7.98 16.91
C VAL A 144 -0.03 -9.30 16.63
N GLU A 145 -1.13 -9.56 17.34
CA GLU A 145 -1.96 -10.75 17.10
C GLU A 145 -2.59 -10.73 15.70
N LEU A 146 -3.03 -9.55 15.25
CA LEU A 146 -3.54 -9.36 13.89
C LEU A 146 -2.47 -9.72 12.86
N ALA A 147 -1.23 -9.23 13.01
CA ALA A 147 -0.14 -9.55 12.09
C ALA A 147 0.08 -11.06 11.97
N ARG A 148 0.11 -11.78 13.11
CA ARG A 148 0.21 -13.25 13.12
C ARG A 148 -0.97 -13.92 12.42
N SER A 149 -2.20 -13.45 12.67
CA SER A 149 -3.40 -14.00 12.02
C SER A 149 -3.43 -13.75 10.51
N LEU A 150 -2.74 -12.73 10.04
CA LEU A 150 -2.55 -12.40 8.64
C LEU A 150 -1.36 -13.17 8.00
N GLY A 151 -0.67 -14.00 8.75
CA GLY A 151 0.46 -14.79 8.26
C GLY A 151 1.75 -14.00 8.09
N VAL A 152 1.88 -12.83 8.71
CA VAL A 152 3.15 -12.07 8.73
C VAL A 152 4.17 -12.88 9.54
N PRO A 153 5.36 -13.21 8.99
CA PRO A 153 6.35 -14.01 9.69
C PRO A 153 6.90 -13.29 10.94
N ASP A 154 7.31 -14.08 11.94
CA ASP A 154 8.02 -13.54 13.11
C ASP A 154 9.32 -12.83 12.66
N GLY A 155 9.58 -11.66 13.23
CA GLY A 155 10.73 -10.84 12.86
C GLY A 155 10.51 -9.94 11.64
N TYR A 156 9.30 -9.95 11.08
CA TYR A 156 8.92 -9.01 10.02
C TYR A 156 8.13 -7.83 10.58
N ALA A 157 8.36 -6.64 10.01
CA ALA A 157 7.62 -5.43 10.34
C ALA A 157 6.95 -4.85 9.10
N HIS A 158 5.79 -4.20 9.31
CA HIS A 158 5.08 -3.49 8.25
C HIS A 158 5.95 -2.38 7.64
N VAL A 159 6.02 -2.33 6.32
CA VAL A 159 6.67 -1.26 5.56
C VAL A 159 5.63 -0.34 4.95
N CYS A 160 4.71 -0.90 4.16
CA CYS A 160 3.61 -0.17 3.57
C CYS A 160 2.46 -1.12 3.21
N THR A 161 1.31 -0.53 2.90
CA THR A 161 0.14 -1.24 2.39
C THR A 161 -0.27 -0.62 1.07
N VAL A 162 -0.62 -1.44 0.08
CA VAL A 162 -1.18 -0.96 -1.18
C VAL A 162 -2.67 -1.31 -1.23
N ALA A 163 -3.52 -0.27 -1.29
CA ALA A 163 -4.94 -0.43 -1.57
C ALA A 163 -5.15 -0.59 -3.07
N LEU A 164 -5.99 -1.54 -3.47
CA LEU A 164 -6.30 -1.88 -4.86
C LEU A 164 -7.81 -2.01 -5.07
N GLY A 165 -8.28 -1.65 -6.25
CA GLY A 165 -9.66 -1.79 -6.68
C GLY A 165 -9.96 -0.99 -7.95
N TYR A 166 -11.11 -1.19 -8.54
CA TYR A 166 -11.53 -0.37 -9.68
C TYR A 166 -11.80 1.07 -9.25
N LYS A 167 -11.36 2.02 -10.09
CA LYS A 167 -11.47 3.45 -9.80
C LYS A 167 -12.94 3.89 -9.80
N ASP A 168 -13.36 4.61 -8.76
CA ASP A 168 -14.66 5.27 -8.70
C ASP A 168 -14.51 6.74 -9.06
N GLY A 169 -14.55 7.03 -10.35
CA GLY A 169 -14.41 8.37 -10.91
C GLY A 169 -13.10 8.59 -11.68
N PRO A 170 -12.86 9.82 -12.17
CA PRO A 170 -11.70 10.16 -12.95
C PRO A 170 -10.41 10.15 -12.11
N ASN A 171 -9.28 9.94 -12.78
CA ASN A 171 -7.97 10.09 -12.14
C ASN A 171 -7.79 11.51 -11.57
N PRO A 172 -7.25 11.65 -10.37
CA PRO A 172 -6.86 12.94 -9.82
C PRO A 172 -5.87 13.66 -10.74
N GLN A 173 -5.93 14.98 -10.76
CA GLN A 173 -4.96 15.79 -11.50
C GLN A 173 -3.53 15.53 -11.02
N VAL A 174 -2.58 15.66 -11.94
CA VAL A 174 -1.15 15.57 -11.59
C VAL A 174 -0.76 16.78 -10.75
N PRO A 175 -0.35 16.63 -9.50
CA PRO A 175 0.13 17.76 -8.71
C PRO A 175 1.45 18.29 -9.31
N PRO A 176 1.75 19.58 -9.12
CA PRO A 176 3.02 20.16 -9.55
C PRO A 176 4.22 19.37 -9.05
N ARG A 177 5.27 19.27 -9.86
CA ARG A 177 6.52 18.62 -9.50
C ARG A 177 7.64 19.66 -9.38
N LYS A 178 8.46 19.52 -8.32
CA LYS A 178 9.70 20.29 -8.20
C LYS A 178 10.61 19.91 -9.36
N ARG A 179 11.19 20.90 -10.03
CA ARG A 179 12.10 20.69 -11.17
C ARG A 179 13.55 21.02 -10.83
N ASP A 180 13.77 21.81 -9.80
CA ASP A 180 15.04 22.30 -9.27
C ASP A 180 15.77 21.31 -8.36
N VAL A 181 15.42 20.04 -8.48
CA VAL A 181 15.99 18.95 -7.65
C VAL A 181 16.95 18.05 -8.43
N VAL A 182 17.32 18.46 -9.65
CA VAL A 182 18.21 17.69 -10.51
C VAL A 182 19.44 18.51 -10.87
N ASN A 183 20.60 18.00 -10.54
CA ASN A 183 21.89 18.56 -10.95
C ASN A 183 22.49 17.71 -12.08
N TYR A 184 23.05 18.36 -13.08
CA TYR A 184 23.78 17.71 -14.16
C TYR A 184 25.26 18.01 -14.02
N VAL A 185 26.07 17.00 -13.79
CA VAL A 185 27.55 17.07 -13.86
C VAL A 185 27.94 16.45 -15.19
N ARG A 186 28.50 17.27 -16.11
CA ARG A 186 28.84 16.88 -17.47
C ARG A 186 30.28 17.20 -17.75
#